data_64dc24fa547b213c2138fb3d4fc68e82
#
_entry.id   64dc24fa547b213c2138fb3d4fc68e82
#
_cell.length_a   1.000
_cell.length_b   1.000
_cell.length_c   1.000
_cell.angle_alpha   90.00
_cell.angle_beta   90.00
_cell.angle_gamma   90.00
#
_symmetry.space_group_name_H-M   'P 1'
#
loop_
_entity.id
_entity.type
_entity.pdbx_description
1 polymer ?
#
loop_
_entity_poly.entity_id
_entity_poly.type
_entity_poly.pdbx_seq_one_letter_code
_entity_poly.pdbx_strand_id
1 'polypeptide(L)'
;LLLFSLLVFCVQYMWIGKRSYVTVSGKSYRGDVQPLPITLVWSVVAILAVWIAFNALLYGSIFYGSFTVNWGVDYTLTLDNFITLFGQGMSDGAWPSLLDTLLYAGIAAPITAIFGLLIAWVVVRQQFKGKKTIEFTTMLCFAVPGTVAGVSYILAFNSAPVYLTGTAAIVIISMVMRNVPVGIRAGIAGLGQIDKSLDEASLSLRAGSLRTITHILLPLLRPAILSALIYSFVRAITTVSAIVFLVTPDTRVATAYILNRVEDGEYGVAIAYGSILIVVMLAIIFLFDWLIGEARISRSKAKNQA
;
A
#
# COMPACT_ATOMS: atom_id res chain seq x y z
N LEU A 1 21.94 -8.29 0.47
CA LEU A 1 20.65 -7.71 0.87
C LEU A 1 19.64 -8.78 1.28
N LEU A 2 19.41 -9.82 0.45
CA LEU A 2 18.42 -10.87 0.72
C LEU A 2 18.73 -11.65 2.00
N LEU A 3 20.01 -12.06 2.21
CA LEU A 3 20.45 -12.72 3.44
C LEU A 3 20.26 -11.83 4.68
N PHE A 4 20.57 -10.54 4.58
CA PHE A 4 20.39 -9.59 5.68
C PHE A 4 18.91 -9.40 6.03
N SER A 5 18.04 -9.22 5.02
CA SER A 5 16.59 -9.11 5.23
C SER A 5 16.01 -10.37 5.86
N LEU A 6 16.47 -11.54 5.43
CA LEU A 6 16.09 -12.84 5.96
C LEU A 6 16.53 -13.01 7.42
N LEU A 7 17.76 -12.58 7.75
CA LEU A 7 18.28 -12.59 9.12
C LEU A 7 17.45 -11.71 10.03
N VAL A 8 17.16 -10.45 9.62
CA VAL A 8 16.33 -9.51 10.38
C VAL A 8 14.94 -10.09 10.60
N PHE A 9 14.35 -10.70 9.55
CA PHE A 9 13.04 -11.33 9.66
C PHE A 9 13.05 -12.51 10.63
N CYS A 10 14.05 -13.37 10.57
CA CYS A 10 14.19 -14.51 11.50
C CYS A 10 14.34 -14.04 12.95
N VAL A 11 15.16 -13.01 13.19
CA VAL A 11 15.33 -12.41 14.53
C VAL A 11 14.02 -11.84 15.03
N GLN A 12 13.31 -11.06 14.22
CA GLN A 12 12.01 -10.49 14.56
C GLN A 12 10.97 -11.58 14.87
N TYR A 13 10.91 -12.62 14.05
CA TYR A 13 9.98 -13.72 14.21
C TYR A 13 10.27 -14.57 15.47
N MET A 14 11.55 -14.86 15.76
CA MET A 14 11.93 -15.66 16.92
C MET A 14 11.82 -14.90 18.24
N TRP A 15 12.04 -13.58 18.22
CA TRP A 15 12.10 -12.77 19.45
C TRP A 15 10.74 -12.15 19.80
N ILE A 16 10.00 -11.64 18.82
CA ILE A 16 8.74 -10.91 19.03
C ILE A 16 7.53 -11.85 18.93
N GLY A 17 7.56 -12.81 18.01
CA GLY A 17 6.42 -13.69 17.69
C GLY A 17 6.00 -14.67 18.81
N LYS A 18 6.78 -14.80 19.90
CA LYS A 18 6.50 -15.75 21.00
C LYS A 18 5.76 -15.13 22.18
N ARG A 19 5.54 -13.82 22.22
CA ARG A 19 4.87 -13.15 23.35
C ARG A 19 3.40 -12.89 23.01
N SER A 20 2.52 -13.73 23.53
CA SER A 20 1.08 -13.45 23.54
C SER A 20 0.77 -12.50 24.70
N TYR A 21 0.31 -11.31 24.38
CA TYR A 21 -0.16 -10.34 25.39
C TYR A 21 -1.67 -10.45 25.59
N VAL A 22 -2.15 -11.65 25.89
CA VAL A 22 -3.55 -11.85 26.27
C VAL A 22 -3.66 -11.65 27.76
N THR A 23 -4.51 -10.73 28.20
CA THR A 23 -4.84 -10.59 29.62
C THR A 23 -5.57 -11.86 30.09
N VAL A 24 -5.15 -12.41 31.24
CA VAL A 24 -5.66 -13.66 31.80
C VAL A 24 -7.19 -13.66 32.00
N SER A 25 -7.80 -12.49 32.09
CA SER A 25 -9.23 -12.31 32.33
C SER A 25 -10.09 -12.16 31.08
N GLY A 26 -9.51 -12.13 29.86
CA GLY A 26 -10.25 -11.91 28.60
C GLY A 26 -10.98 -10.56 28.48
N LYS A 27 -11.00 -9.74 29.53
CA LYS A 27 -11.56 -8.40 29.53
C LYS A 27 -10.45 -7.39 29.20
N SER A 28 -10.71 -6.52 28.22
CA SER A 28 -9.86 -5.36 28.00
C SER A 28 -9.88 -4.51 29.29
N TYR A 29 -8.82 -4.55 30.06
CA TYR A 29 -8.65 -3.67 31.21
C TYR A 29 -8.47 -2.25 30.67
N ARG A 30 -9.50 -1.43 30.77
CA ARG A 30 -9.36 0.02 30.70
C ARG A 30 -8.73 0.47 32.01
N GLY A 31 -7.43 0.24 32.15
CA GLY A 31 -6.66 0.87 33.21
C GLY A 31 -6.74 2.39 33.05
N ASP A 32 -6.85 3.11 34.15
CA ASP A 32 -6.71 4.57 34.15
C ASP A 32 -5.39 4.91 33.47
N VAL A 33 -5.50 5.68 32.37
CA VAL A 33 -4.34 6.14 31.63
C VAL A 33 -3.56 7.07 32.56
N GLN A 34 -2.46 6.58 33.11
CA GLN A 34 -1.60 7.43 33.93
C GLN A 34 -0.98 8.53 33.03
N PRO A 35 -1.07 9.81 33.42
CA PRO A 35 -0.45 10.88 32.67
C PRO A 35 1.07 10.68 32.62
N LEU A 36 1.63 10.76 31.43
CA LEU A 36 3.08 10.69 31.24
C LEU A 36 3.77 11.88 31.92
N PRO A 37 4.99 11.70 32.47
CA PRO A 37 5.79 12.81 32.97
C PRO A 37 5.91 13.91 31.90
N ILE A 38 5.71 15.16 32.31
CA ILE A 38 5.68 16.31 31.39
C ILE A 38 6.97 16.44 30.56
N THR A 39 8.11 16.09 31.14
CA THR A 39 9.40 16.06 30.46
C THR A 39 9.42 15.07 29.28
N LEU A 40 8.85 13.90 29.49
CA LEU A 40 8.77 12.87 28.45
C LEU A 40 7.79 13.27 27.32
N VAL A 41 6.70 13.93 27.68
CA VAL A 41 5.75 14.49 26.70
C VAL A 41 6.45 15.51 25.81
N TRP A 42 7.17 16.48 26.40
CA TRP A 42 7.88 17.49 25.62
C TRP A 42 9.02 16.92 24.79
N SER A 43 9.73 15.90 25.28
CA SER A 43 10.76 15.21 24.50
C SER A 43 10.18 14.54 23.25
N VAL A 44 9.05 13.83 23.41
CA VAL A 44 8.36 13.20 22.28
C VAL A 44 7.82 14.24 21.31
N VAL A 45 7.20 15.31 21.81
CA VAL A 45 6.69 16.41 20.97
C VAL A 45 7.82 17.08 20.20
N ALA A 46 8.98 17.32 20.81
CA ALA A 46 10.14 17.91 20.15
C ALA A 46 10.65 17.02 19.00
N ILE A 47 10.79 15.70 19.23
CA ILE A 47 11.20 14.74 18.20
C ILE A 47 10.20 14.73 17.05
N LEU A 48 8.90 14.68 17.35
CA LEU A 48 7.85 14.72 16.34
C LEU A 48 7.84 16.04 15.57
N ALA A 49 8.05 17.18 16.24
CA ALA A 49 8.11 18.48 15.60
C ALA A 49 9.28 18.57 14.60
N VAL A 50 10.46 18.08 14.98
CA VAL A 50 11.62 18.01 14.07
C VAL A 50 11.32 17.12 12.86
N TRP A 51 10.69 15.96 13.09
CA TRP A 51 10.29 15.05 12.02
C TRP A 51 9.26 15.69 11.08
N ILE A 52 8.25 16.34 11.62
CA ILE A 52 7.23 17.05 10.84
C ILE A 52 7.85 18.19 10.04
N ALA A 53 8.71 19.00 10.67
CA ALA A 53 9.40 20.11 10.02
C ALA A 53 10.28 19.61 8.86
N PHE A 54 11.02 18.52 9.05
CA PHE A 54 11.82 17.90 7.99
C PHE A 54 10.96 17.44 6.80
N ASN A 55 9.84 16.77 7.06
CA ASN A 55 8.93 16.36 6.00
C ASN A 55 8.28 17.58 5.30
N ALA A 56 7.89 18.60 6.06
CA ALA A 56 7.32 19.82 5.50
C ALA A 56 8.32 20.54 4.58
N LEU A 57 9.59 20.58 4.95
CA LEU A 57 10.65 21.13 4.10
C LEU A 57 10.85 20.30 2.83
N LEU A 58 10.87 18.96 2.92
CA LEU A 58 11.01 18.08 1.75
C LEU A 58 9.85 18.26 0.78
N TYR A 59 8.61 18.14 1.24
CA TYR A 59 7.45 18.30 0.36
C TYR A 59 7.31 19.76 -0.11
N GLY A 60 7.58 20.73 0.76
CA GLY A 60 7.60 22.15 0.41
C GLY A 60 8.60 22.47 -0.69
N SER A 61 9.80 21.86 -0.65
CA SER A 61 10.80 22.03 -1.71
C SER A 61 10.36 21.43 -3.05
N ILE A 62 9.66 20.29 -3.04
CA ILE A 62 9.10 19.69 -4.24
C ILE A 62 8.03 20.62 -4.85
N PHE A 63 7.09 21.12 -4.03
CA PHE A 63 6.07 22.04 -4.51
C PHE A 63 6.66 23.35 -4.99
N TYR A 64 7.60 23.94 -4.25
CA TYR A 64 8.27 25.17 -4.70
C TYR A 64 9.08 24.94 -5.98
N GLY A 65 9.85 23.86 -6.04
CA GLY A 65 10.65 23.48 -7.21
C GLY A 65 9.83 23.22 -8.46
N SER A 66 8.57 22.79 -8.31
CA SER A 66 7.66 22.56 -9.46
C SER A 66 7.30 23.87 -10.20
N PHE A 67 7.38 25.01 -9.54
CA PHE A 67 7.13 26.34 -10.09
C PHE A 67 8.41 27.10 -10.47
N THR A 68 9.59 26.48 -10.40
CA THR A 68 10.85 27.12 -10.78
C THR A 68 11.32 26.65 -12.15
N VAL A 69 12.01 27.51 -12.88
CA VAL A 69 12.57 27.20 -14.21
C VAL A 69 13.52 26.01 -14.11
N ASN A 70 14.48 26.09 -13.20
CA ASN A 70 15.42 24.98 -12.98
C ASN A 70 15.86 24.94 -11.52
N TRP A 71 15.36 23.93 -10.76
CA TRP A 71 15.66 23.74 -9.36
C TRP A 71 17.17 23.62 -9.11
N GLY A 72 17.67 24.46 -8.24
CA GLY A 72 19.10 24.51 -7.88
C GLY A 72 19.95 25.44 -8.73
N VAL A 73 19.44 25.98 -9.84
CA VAL A 73 20.16 26.88 -10.75
C VAL A 73 19.40 28.18 -10.96
N ASP A 74 18.13 28.11 -11.34
CA ASP A 74 17.27 29.26 -11.64
C ASP A 74 15.94 29.13 -10.89
N TYR A 75 15.76 30.00 -9.90
CA TYR A 75 14.58 30.01 -9.04
C TYR A 75 13.48 30.96 -9.52
N THR A 76 13.58 31.50 -10.76
CA THR A 76 12.48 32.29 -11.33
C THR A 76 11.22 31.44 -11.42
N LEU A 77 10.09 32.03 -11.00
CA LEU A 77 8.81 31.32 -10.99
C LEU A 77 8.25 31.22 -12.40
N THR A 78 7.83 30.03 -12.78
CA THR A 78 7.22 29.73 -14.07
C THR A 78 6.12 28.69 -13.95
N LEU A 79 5.20 28.67 -14.92
CA LEU A 79 4.22 27.61 -15.13
C LEU A 79 4.58 26.71 -16.32
N ASP A 80 5.69 26.97 -17.00
CA ASP A 80 6.09 26.27 -18.23
C ASP A 80 6.24 24.76 -18.01
N ASN A 81 6.72 24.35 -16.83
CA ASN A 81 6.82 22.93 -16.48
C ASN A 81 5.47 22.22 -16.59
N PHE A 82 4.39 22.85 -16.11
CA PHE A 82 3.03 22.30 -16.18
C PHE A 82 2.45 22.37 -17.57
N ILE A 83 2.73 23.45 -18.32
CA ILE A 83 2.32 23.61 -19.71
C ILE A 83 2.98 22.53 -20.56
N THR A 84 4.28 22.28 -20.38
CA THR A 84 5.01 21.21 -21.07
C THR A 84 4.44 19.83 -20.76
N LEU A 85 4.10 19.55 -19.48
CA LEU A 85 3.54 18.28 -19.07
C LEU A 85 2.20 17.95 -19.74
N PHE A 86 1.31 18.93 -19.81
CA PHE A 86 -0.07 18.73 -20.23
C PHE A 86 -0.39 19.32 -21.62
N GLY A 87 0.53 20.08 -22.18
CA GLY A 87 0.36 20.73 -23.48
C GLY A 87 0.30 19.76 -24.68
N GLN A 88 0.80 18.55 -24.52
CA GLN A 88 0.77 17.51 -25.57
C GLN A 88 -0.60 16.82 -25.69
N GLY A 89 -1.57 17.19 -24.85
CA GLY A 89 -2.91 16.61 -24.87
C GLY A 89 -2.99 15.23 -24.23
N MET A 90 -4.10 14.52 -24.50
CA MET A 90 -4.41 13.24 -23.87
C MET A 90 -3.80 12.03 -24.60
N SER A 91 -3.22 12.22 -25.78
CA SER A 91 -2.68 11.14 -26.60
C SER A 91 -1.24 10.79 -26.29
N ASP A 92 -0.50 11.74 -25.71
CA ASP A 92 0.93 11.57 -25.39
C ASP A 92 1.33 12.32 -24.11
N GLY A 93 2.49 11.96 -23.55
CA GLY A 93 3.07 12.66 -22.40
C GLY A 93 2.53 12.23 -21.04
N ALA A 94 2.27 13.22 -20.18
CA ALA A 94 1.93 13.00 -18.76
C ALA A 94 0.53 12.41 -18.54
N TRP A 95 -0.46 12.78 -19.35
CA TRP A 95 -1.83 12.30 -19.17
C TRP A 95 -1.99 10.78 -19.30
N PRO A 96 -1.51 10.14 -20.40
CA PRO A 96 -1.61 8.68 -20.52
C PRO A 96 -0.92 7.95 -19.37
N SER A 97 0.29 8.38 -19.00
CA SER A 97 1.02 7.74 -17.91
C SER A 97 0.34 7.88 -16.54
N LEU A 98 -0.37 8.99 -16.30
CA LEU A 98 -1.18 9.17 -15.08
C LEU A 98 -2.40 8.25 -15.09
N LEU A 99 -3.15 8.24 -16.20
CA LEU A 99 -4.37 7.43 -16.33
C LEU A 99 -4.05 5.93 -16.25
N ASP A 100 -3.02 5.47 -16.95
CA ASP A 100 -2.56 4.08 -16.91
C ASP A 100 -2.13 3.69 -15.48
N THR A 101 -1.41 4.56 -14.79
CA THR A 101 -1.02 4.31 -13.40
C THR A 101 -2.22 4.16 -12.48
N LEU A 102 -3.21 5.04 -12.61
CA LEU A 102 -4.43 4.98 -11.81
C LEU A 102 -5.25 3.72 -12.14
N LEU A 103 -5.34 3.38 -13.42
CA LEU A 103 -6.03 2.18 -13.88
C LEU A 103 -5.35 0.91 -13.36
N TYR A 104 -4.04 0.78 -13.54
CA TYR A 104 -3.30 -0.41 -13.11
C TYR A 104 -3.31 -0.55 -11.60
N ALA A 105 -3.12 0.53 -10.85
CA ALA A 105 -3.23 0.54 -9.40
C ALA A 105 -4.67 0.22 -8.94
N GLY A 106 -5.67 0.76 -9.65
CA GLY A 106 -7.09 0.49 -9.40
C GLY A 106 -7.49 -0.97 -9.60
N ILE A 107 -6.84 -1.67 -10.53
CA ILE A 107 -7.03 -3.12 -10.74
C ILE A 107 -6.19 -3.92 -9.73
N ALA A 108 -4.94 -3.53 -9.50
CA ALA A 108 -4.02 -4.26 -8.63
C ALA A 108 -4.46 -4.26 -7.16
N ALA A 109 -5.00 -3.15 -6.65
CA ALA A 109 -5.36 -3.03 -5.24
C ALA A 109 -6.48 -3.99 -4.79
N PRO A 110 -7.62 -4.11 -5.49
CA PRO A 110 -8.65 -5.11 -5.17
C PRO A 110 -8.13 -6.55 -5.24
N ILE A 111 -7.36 -6.87 -6.28
CA ILE A 111 -6.75 -8.20 -6.45
C ILE A 111 -5.84 -8.50 -5.26
N THR A 112 -4.97 -7.56 -4.88
CA THR A 112 -4.10 -7.67 -3.70
C THR A 112 -4.89 -7.89 -2.41
N ALA A 113 -5.97 -7.13 -2.22
CA ALA A 113 -6.80 -7.25 -1.03
C ALA A 113 -7.49 -8.63 -0.96
N ILE A 114 -8.03 -9.12 -2.07
CA ILE A 114 -8.68 -10.43 -2.15
C ILE A 114 -7.69 -11.55 -1.84
N PHE A 115 -6.55 -11.59 -2.54
CA PHE A 115 -5.52 -12.62 -2.29
C PHE A 115 -4.94 -12.52 -0.88
N GLY A 116 -4.68 -11.30 -0.40
CA GLY A 116 -4.18 -11.07 0.95
C GLY A 116 -5.14 -11.57 2.02
N LEU A 117 -6.43 -11.29 1.89
CA LEU A 117 -7.45 -11.76 2.82
C LEU A 117 -7.67 -13.26 2.77
N LEU A 118 -7.68 -13.87 1.58
CA LEU A 118 -7.80 -15.32 1.43
C LEU A 118 -6.64 -16.04 2.10
N ILE A 119 -5.41 -15.59 1.85
CA ILE A 119 -4.22 -16.17 2.48
C ILE A 119 -4.25 -15.92 4.00
N ALA A 120 -4.64 -14.73 4.46
CA ALA A 120 -4.77 -14.42 5.87
C ALA A 120 -5.82 -15.31 6.56
N TRP A 121 -6.96 -15.55 5.90
CA TRP A 121 -7.99 -16.44 6.42
C TRP A 121 -7.46 -17.87 6.58
N VAL A 122 -6.79 -18.41 5.56
CA VAL A 122 -6.17 -19.75 5.62
C VAL A 122 -5.14 -19.79 6.75
N VAL A 123 -4.28 -18.78 6.86
CA VAL A 123 -3.23 -18.72 7.88
C VAL A 123 -3.80 -18.59 9.30
N VAL A 124 -4.88 -17.83 9.53
CA VAL A 124 -5.41 -17.59 10.88
C VAL A 124 -6.38 -18.68 11.32
N ARG A 125 -7.25 -19.14 10.42
CA ARG A 125 -8.38 -20.03 10.77
C ARG A 125 -8.10 -21.50 10.52
N GLN A 126 -7.23 -21.86 9.57
CA GLN A 126 -6.92 -23.24 9.28
C GLN A 126 -5.69 -23.74 10.05
N GLN A 127 -5.74 -25.03 10.44
CA GLN A 127 -4.59 -25.72 11.05
C GLN A 127 -4.05 -26.74 10.05
N PHE A 128 -2.87 -26.49 9.51
CA PHE A 128 -2.22 -27.39 8.56
C PHE A 128 -0.70 -27.31 8.69
N LYS A 129 -0.02 -28.40 8.28
CA LYS A 129 1.44 -28.44 8.20
C LYS A 129 1.89 -27.51 7.07
N GLY A 130 2.80 -26.56 7.35
CA GLY A 130 3.28 -25.60 6.35
C GLY A 130 2.73 -24.17 6.47
N LYS A 131 1.85 -23.89 7.44
CA LYS A 131 1.34 -22.55 7.73
C LYS A 131 2.44 -21.50 7.83
N LYS A 132 3.49 -21.80 8.61
CA LYS A 132 4.65 -20.90 8.77
C LYS A 132 5.43 -20.70 7.48
N THR A 133 5.50 -21.73 6.64
CA THR A 133 6.17 -21.66 5.34
C THR A 133 5.42 -20.72 4.41
N ILE A 134 4.10 -20.79 4.33
CA ILE A 134 3.30 -19.86 3.52
C ILE A 134 3.48 -18.43 4.00
N GLU A 135 3.37 -18.18 5.30
CA GLU A 135 3.58 -16.85 5.88
C GLU A 135 4.98 -16.32 5.57
N PHE A 136 6.01 -17.15 5.72
CA PHE A 136 7.38 -16.79 5.39
C PHE A 136 7.58 -16.51 3.90
N THR A 137 7.10 -17.41 3.02
CA THR A 137 7.26 -17.26 1.56
C THR A 137 6.58 -15.99 1.06
N THR A 138 5.39 -15.66 1.58
CA THR A 138 4.71 -14.43 1.20
C THR A 138 5.47 -13.18 1.65
N MET A 139 6.18 -13.22 2.79
CA MET A 139 7.02 -12.10 3.25
C MET A 139 8.31 -11.95 2.44
N LEU A 140 8.79 -13.00 1.77
CA LEU A 140 9.96 -12.92 0.88
C LEU A 140 9.78 -11.91 -0.24
N CYS A 141 8.54 -11.65 -0.69
CA CYS A 141 8.26 -10.62 -1.69
C CYS A 141 8.75 -9.21 -1.28
N PHE A 142 8.86 -8.91 0.02
CA PHE A 142 9.45 -7.67 0.50
C PHE A 142 10.98 -7.71 0.55
N ALA A 143 11.55 -8.89 0.75
CA ALA A 143 13.00 -9.04 0.85
C ALA A 143 13.68 -8.98 -0.51
N VAL A 144 12.98 -9.33 -1.60
CA VAL A 144 13.52 -9.27 -2.96
C VAL A 144 13.58 -7.82 -3.43
N PRO A 145 14.78 -7.31 -3.84
CA PRO A 145 14.89 -5.99 -4.44
C PRO A 145 13.99 -5.86 -5.68
N GLY A 146 13.34 -4.70 -5.85
CA GLY A 146 12.42 -4.50 -6.96
C GLY A 146 13.08 -4.67 -8.33
N THR A 147 14.31 -4.21 -8.49
CA THR A 147 15.11 -4.37 -9.72
C THR A 147 15.30 -5.84 -10.08
N VAL A 148 15.64 -6.69 -9.09
CA VAL A 148 15.78 -8.15 -9.29
C VAL A 148 14.44 -8.75 -9.70
N ALA A 149 13.35 -8.37 -9.06
CA ALA A 149 12.02 -8.84 -9.42
C ALA A 149 11.63 -8.43 -10.84
N GLY A 150 11.86 -7.16 -11.23
CA GLY A 150 11.56 -6.67 -12.58
C GLY A 150 12.30 -7.43 -13.66
N VAL A 151 13.62 -7.59 -13.51
CA VAL A 151 14.44 -8.37 -14.45
C VAL A 151 13.99 -9.84 -14.48
N SER A 152 13.68 -10.44 -13.31
CA SER A 152 13.19 -11.81 -13.24
C SER A 152 11.85 -12.00 -13.99
N TYR A 153 10.96 -11.04 -13.93
CA TYR A 153 9.71 -11.08 -14.69
C TYR A 153 9.96 -11.06 -16.20
N ILE A 154 10.90 -10.24 -16.68
CA ILE A 154 11.28 -10.24 -18.08
C ILE A 154 11.80 -11.64 -18.48
N LEU A 155 12.77 -12.16 -17.73
CA LEU A 155 13.36 -13.45 -18.04
C LEU A 155 12.34 -14.60 -18.02
N ALA A 156 11.38 -14.57 -17.10
CA ALA A 156 10.37 -15.61 -16.95
C ALA A 156 9.25 -15.53 -18.00
N PHE A 157 8.88 -14.31 -18.44
CA PHE A 157 7.69 -14.09 -19.25
C PHE A 157 7.98 -13.49 -20.62
N ASN A 158 9.22 -13.58 -21.10
CA ASN A 158 9.63 -13.16 -22.45
C ASN A 158 9.79 -14.33 -23.42
N SER A 159 9.33 -15.52 -23.06
CA SER A 159 9.47 -16.74 -23.86
C SER A 159 8.22 -17.64 -23.74
N ALA A 160 8.07 -18.55 -24.69
CA ALA A 160 6.99 -19.53 -24.64
C ALA A 160 7.09 -20.36 -23.34
N PRO A 161 5.96 -20.82 -22.74
CA PRO A 161 4.60 -20.76 -23.30
C PRO A 161 3.82 -19.49 -22.96
N VAL A 162 4.33 -18.61 -22.14
CA VAL A 162 3.58 -17.44 -21.64
C VAL A 162 4.33 -16.14 -21.90
N TYR A 163 3.88 -15.40 -22.91
CA TYR A 163 4.39 -14.08 -23.24
C TYR A 163 3.57 -13.00 -22.53
N LEU A 164 4.15 -12.33 -21.53
CA LEU A 164 3.53 -11.20 -20.84
C LEU A 164 4.38 -9.94 -20.89
N THR A 165 5.65 -10.04 -21.26
CA THR A 165 6.56 -8.88 -21.36
C THR A 165 5.99 -7.85 -22.32
N GLY A 166 6.00 -6.58 -21.91
CA GLY A 166 5.46 -5.47 -22.68
C GLY A 166 3.93 -5.28 -22.57
N THR A 167 3.24 -6.07 -21.76
CA THR A 167 1.79 -5.95 -21.57
C THR A 167 1.43 -5.28 -20.25
N ALA A 168 0.26 -4.64 -20.18
CA ALA A 168 -0.28 -4.12 -18.92
C ALA A 168 -0.44 -5.22 -17.85
N ALA A 169 -0.67 -6.46 -18.27
CA ALA A 169 -0.84 -7.59 -17.36
C ALA A 169 0.38 -7.84 -16.50
N ILE A 170 1.60 -7.81 -17.05
CA ILE A 170 2.82 -8.04 -16.26
C ILE A 170 3.06 -6.90 -15.25
N VAL A 171 2.72 -5.67 -15.62
CA VAL A 171 2.81 -4.50 -14.73
C VAL A 171 1.85 -4.67 -13.54
N ILE A 172 0.59 -5.02 -13.80
CA ILE A 172 -0.43 -5.27 -12.77
C ILE A 172 -0.02 -6.45 -11.88
N ILE A 173 0.44 -7.57 -12.46
CA ILE A 173 0.92 -8.74 -11.70
C ILE A 173 2.08 -8.35 -10.79
N SER A 174 3.03 -7.58 -11.28
CA SER A 174 4.15 -7.08 -10.48
C SER A 174 3.68 -6.23 -9.31
N MET A 175 2.72 -5.31 -9.53
CA MET A 175 2.10 -4.50 -8.48
C MET A 175 1.40 -5.38 -7.43
N VAL A 176 0.61 -6.36 -7.87
CA VAL A 176 -0.10 -7.28 -6.97
C VAL A 176 0.88 -8.07 -6.12
N MET A 177 1.82 -8.76 -6.74
CA MET A 177 2.76 -9.65 -6.02
C MET A 177 3.60 -8.90 -4.98
N ARG A 178 4.01 -7.67 -5.25
CA ARG A 178 4.74 -6.84 -4.30
C ARG A 178 3.87 -6.35 -3.14
N ASN A 179 2.57 -6.22 -3.33
CA ASN A 179 1.64 -5.70 -2.33
C ASN A 179 0.86 -6.77 -1.56
N VAL A 180 0.80 -8.02 -2.04
CA VAL A 180 0.12 -9.15 -1.35
C VAL A 180 0.53 -9.28 0.13
N PRO A 181 1.82 -9.16 0.53
CA PRO A 181 2.20 -9.24 1.94
C PRO A 181 1.51 -8.22 2.84
N VAL A 182 1.20 -7.03 2.31
CA VAL A 182 0.45 -5.98 3.04
C VAL A 182 -0.99 -6.40 3.28
N GLY A 183 -1.65 -6.90 2.24
CA GLY A 183 -2.99 -7.45 2.32
C GLY A 183 -3.09 -8.59 3.36
N ILE A 184 -2.10 -9.49 3.36
CA ILE A 184 -2.01 -10.59 4.33
C ILE A 184 -1.88 -10.05 5.75
N ARG A 185 -0.99 -9.09 6.01
CA ARG A 185 -0.81 -8.51 7.35
C ARG A 185 -2.06 -7.79 7.85
N ALA A 186 -2.71 -7.02 7.00
CA ALA A 186 -3.97 -6.37 7.33
C ALA A 186 -5.07 -7.39 7.62
N GLY A 187 -5.15 -8.45 6.83
CA GLY A 187 -6.08 -9.56 7.04
C GLY A 187 -5.81 -10.32 8.34
N ILE A 188 -4.56 -10.65 8.66
CA ILE A 188 -4.17 -11.33 9.91
C ILE A 188 -4.53 -10.45 11.11
N ALA A 189 -4.21 -9.15 11.07
CA ALA A 189 -4.54 -8.22 12.14
C ALA A 189 -6.06 -8.08 12.34
N GLY A 190 -6.83 -7.99 11.26
CA GLY A 190 -8.28 -7.91 11.30
C GLY A 190 -8.93 -9.21 11.85
N LEU A 191 -8.52 -10.36 11.32
CA LEU A 191 -9.01 -11.67 11.76
C LEU A 191 -8.62 -12.00 13.21
N GLY A 192 -7.47 -11.51 13.66
CA GLY A 192 -7.02 -11.67 15.05
C GLY A 192 -7.87 -10.93 16.08
N GLN A 193 -8.63 -9.93 15.66
CA GLN A 193 -9.56 -9.19 16.52
C GLN A 193 -10.97 -9.83 16.58
N ILE A 194 -11.23 -10.82 15.73
CA ILE A 194 -12.53 -11.50 15.64
C ILE A 194 -12.44 -12.81 16.43
N ASP A 195 -13.31 -12.97 17.45
CA ASP A 195 -13.35 -14.18 18.26
C ASP A 195 -13.73 -15.42 17.41
N LYS A 196 -13.05 -16.52 17.66
CA LYS A 196 -13.31 -17.81 16.98
C LYS A 196 -14.68 -18.38 17.32
N SER A 197 -15.26 -18.01 18.45
CA SER A 197 -16.60 -18.43 18.85
C SER A 197 -17.68 -18.07 17.81
N LEU A 198 -17.48 -17.01 17.02
CA LEU A 198 -18.39 -16.65 15.93
C LEU A 198 -18.37 -17.69 14.79
N ASP A 199 -17.21 -18.28 14.51
CA ASP A 199 -17.10 -19.37 13.53
C ASP A 199 -17.76 -20.65 14.05
N GLU A 200 -17.59 -20.96 15.34
CA GLU A 200 -18.18 -22.13 16.03
C GLU A 200 -19.70 -21.99 16.10
N ALA A 201 -20.21 -20.80 16.44
CA ALA A 201 -21.65 -20.52 16.45
C ALA A 201 -22.27 -20.67 15.05
N SER A 202 -21.57 -20.18 14.01
CA SER A 202 -21.99 -20.34 12.62
C SER A 202 -22.08 -21.82 12.22
N LEU A 203 -21.09 -22.62 12.59
CA LEU A 203 -21.08 -24.06 12.35
C LEU A 203 -22.21 -24.76 13.09
N SER A 204 -22.49 -24.38 14.33
CA SER A 204 -23.61 -24.93 15.14
C SER A 204 -24.96 -24.65 14.47
N LEU A 205 -25.09 -23.54 13.78
CA LEU A 205 -26.26 -23.19 12.97
C LEU A 205 -26.25 -23.84 11.57
N ARG A 206 -25.37 -24.81 11.33
CA ARG A 206 -25.17 -25.50 10.04
C ARG A 206 -24.89 -24.58 8.86
N ALA A 207 -24.30 -23.40 9.09
CA ALA A 207 -23.87 -22.52 8.02
C ALA A 207 -22.58 -23.06 7.39
N GLY A 208 -22.53 -23.12 6.07
CA GLY A 208 -21.33 -23.49 5.33
C GLY A 208 -20.26 -22.41 5.43
N SER A 209 -18.99 -22.77 5.27
CA SER A 209 -17.83 -21.85 5.36
C SER A 209 -17.97 -20.60 4.49
N LEU A 210 -18.53 -20.71 3.28
CA LEU A 210 -18.75 -19.58 2.40
C LEU A 210 -19.74 -18.58 2.99
N ARG A 211 -20.82 -19.07 3.63
CA ARG A 211 -21.83 -18.23 4.28
C ARG A 211 -21.25 -17.52 5.49
N THR A 212 -20.42 -18.21 6.28
CA THR A 212 -19.68 -17.61 7.42
C THR A 212 -18.76 -16.48 6.95
N ILE A 213 -17.98 -16.71 5.88
CA ILE A 213 -17.08 -15.70 5.31
C ILE A 213 -17.90 -14.49 4.83
N THR A 214 -18.91 -14.69 4.01
CA THR A 214 -19.61 -13.58 3.33
C THR A 214 -20.53 -12.79 4.26
N HIS A 215 -21.18 -13.44 5.22
CA HIS A 215 -22.19 -12.81 6.06
C HIS A 215 -21.68 -12.40 7.45
N ILE A 216 -20.60 -13.00 7.94
CA ILE A 216 -20.05 -12.71 9.27
C ILE A 216 -18.69 -12.06 9.15
N LEU A 217 -17.70 -12.75 8.56
CA LEU A 217 -16.31 -12.29 8.57
C LEU A 217 -16.10 -11.07 7.66
N LEU A 218 -16.59 -11.08 6.43
CA LEU A 218 -16.40 -9.96 5.50
C LEU A 218 -16.96 -8.63 6.03
N PRO A 219 -18.18 -8.58 6.58
CA PRO A 219 -18.71 -7.36 7.19
C PRO A 219 -17.90 -6.86 8.39
N LEU A 220 -17.37 -7.77 9.21
CA LEU A 220 -16.52 -7.41 10.36
C LEU A 220 -15.12 -6.97 9.93
N LEU A 221 -14.60 -7.53 8.83
CA LEU A 221 -13.30 -7.20 8.27
C LEU A 221 -13.30 -5.93 7.40
N ARG A 222 -14.45 -5.29 7.16
CA ARG A 222 -14.53 -4.09 6.30
C ARG A 222 -13.44 -3.04 6.60
N PRO A 223 -13.15 -2.66 7.85
CA PRO A 223 -12.10 -1.69 8.13
C PRO A 223 -10.71 -2.17 7.68
N ALA A 224 -10.41 -3.46 7.89
CA ALA A 224 -9.14 -4.06 7.48
C ALA A 224 -9.04 -4.15 5.95
N ILE A 225 -10.13 -4.51 5.28
CA ILE A 225 -10.22 -4.56 3.81
C ILE A 225 -9.97 -3.17 3.20
N LEU A 226 -10.64 -2.16 3.72
CA LEU A 226 -10.50 -0.79 3.24
C LEU A 226 -9.07 -0.27 3.46
N SER A 227 -8.49 -0.51 4.63
CA SER A 227 -7.10 -0.16 4.90
C SER A 227 -6.13 -0.88 3.96
N ALA A 228 -6.37 -2.17 3.67
CA ALA A 228 -5.57 -2.93 2.72
C ALA A 228 -5.68 -2.38 1.30
N LEU A 229 -6.90 -2.02 0.86
CA LEU A 229 -7.16 -1.43 -0.46
C LEU A 229 -6.43 -0.09 -0.62
N ILE A 230 -6.61 0.83 0.32
CA ILE A 230 -5.98 2.16 0.27
C ILE A 230 -4.46 2.02 0.23
N TYR A 231 -3.92 1.23 1.16
CA TYR A 231 -2.47 1.06 1.23
C TYR A 231 -1.91 0.39 -0.02
N SER A 232 -2.57 -0.65 -0.54
CA SER A 232 -2.13 -1.33 -1.76
C SER A 232 -2.21 -0.42 -2.98
N PHE A 233 -3.25 0.41 -3.06
CA PHE A 233 -3.42 1.39 -4.13
C PHE A 233 -2.29 2.43 -4.13
N VAL A 234 -2.05 3.06 -2.98
CA VAL A 234 -0.97 4.06 -2.83
C VAL A 234 0.39 3.45 -3.13
N ARG A 235 0.65 2.25 -2.62
CA ARG A 235 1.90 1.51 -2.88
C ARG A 235 2.05 1.12 -4.36
N ALA A 236 0.97 0.78 -5.04
CA ALA A 236 1.00 0.46 -6.47
C ALA A 236 1.42 1.68 -7.30
N ILE A 237 0.81 2.85 -7.04
CA ILE A 237 1.16 4.11 -7.72
C ILE A 237 2.63 4.48 -7.52
N THR A 238 3.16 4.28 -6.32
CA THR A 238 4.54 4.67 -5.96
C THR A 238 5.59 3.63 -6.29
N THR A 239 5.22 2.50 -6.89
CA THR A 239 6.17 1.46 -7.26
C THR A 239 7.00 1.89 -8.47
N VAL A 240 8.32 1.97 -8.31
CA VAL A 240 9.27 2.33 -9.38
C VAL A 240 10.15 1.12 -9.74
N SER A 241 10.83 0.58 -8.75
CA SER A 241 12.01 -0.28 -8.90
C SER A 241 11.82 -1.58 -9.70
N ALA A 242 10.60 -2.14 -9.72
CA ALA A 242 10.30 -3.31 -10.54
C ALA A 242 9.69 -2.92 -11.88
N ILE A 243 8.85 -1.89 -11.87
CA ILE A 243 8.02 -1.48 -13.00
C ILE A 243 8.86 -0.84 -14.10
N VAL A 244 9.93 -0.10 -13.74
CA VAL A 244 10.79 0.57 -14.72
C VAL A 244 11.37 -0.38 -15.78
N PHE A 245 11.51 -1.66 -15.45
CA PHE A 245 11.97 -2.69 -16.41
C PHE A 245 10.83 -3.30 -17.24
N LEU A 246 9.58 -3.10 -16.84
CA LEU A 246 8.41 -3.75 -17.43
C LEU A 246 7.60 -2.83 -18.33
N VAL A 247 7.82 -1.51 -18.22
CA VAL A 247 7.10 -0.52 -19.02
C VAL A 247 7.61 -0.48 -20.46
N THR A 248 6.68 -0.18 -21.36
CA THR A 248 6.92 0.03 -22.79
C THR A 248 6.21 1.31 -23.21
N PRO A 249 6.40 1.80 -24.44
CA PRO A 249 5.64 2.94 -24.94
C PRO A 249 4.12 2.78 -24.86
N ASP A 250 3.63 1.54 -24.87
CA ASP A 250 2.20 1.21 -24.80
C ASP A 250 1.70 0.98 -23.36
N THR A 251 2.60 0.84 -22.38
CA THR A 251 2.25 0.60 -20.96
C THR A 251 2.95 1.62 -20.07
N ARG A 252 2.59 2.87 -20.25
CA ARG A 252 3.23 4.01 -19.56
C ARG A 252 2.77 4.08 -18.10
N VAL A 253 3.70 4.33 -17.19
CA VAL A 253 3.38 4.64 -15.80
C VAL A 253 4.06 5.92 -15.34
N ALA A 254 3.39 6.64 -14.47
CA ALA A 254 3.79 7.97 -13.99
C ALA A 254 5.20 7.98 -13.39
N THR A 255 5.55 6.96 -12.62
CA THR A 255 6.87 6.86 -11.98
C THR A 255 8.00 6.64 -12.97
N ALA A 256 7.77 5.88 -14.06
CA ALA A 256 8.73 5.71 -15.14
C ALA A 256 8.82 6.98 -15.99
N TYR A 257 7.71 7.67 -16.21
CA TYR A 257 7.70 8.96 -16.91
C TYR A 257 8.57 9.99 -16.18
N ILE A 258 8.44 10.12 -14.84
CA ILE A 258 9.29 10.99 -14.02
C ILE A 258 10.77 10.63 -14.22
N LEU A 259 11.10 9.33 -14.15
CA LEU A 259 12.48 8.88 -14.28
C LEU A 259 13.08 9.24 -15.65
N ASN A 260 12.33 9.00 -16.71
CA ASN A 260 12.76 9.37 -18.07
C ASN A 260 13.02 10.89 -18.21
N ARG A 261 12.13 11.74 -17.65
CA ARG A 261 12.35 13.20 -17.64
C ARG A 261 13.60 13.62 -16.86
N VAL A 262 13.90 12.91 -15.76
CA VAL A 262 15.15 13.14 -15.01
C VAL A 262 16.37 12.72 -15.84
N GLU A 263 16.31 11.59 -16.56
CA GLU A 263 17.37 11.10 -17.44
C GLU A 263 17.60 12.05 -18.64
N ASP A 264 16.53 12.64 -19.16
CA ASP A 264 16.57 13.65 -20.22
C ASP A 264 17.08 15.03 -19.72
N GLY A 265 17.31 15.21 -18.41
CA GLY A 265 17.76 16.45 -17.81
C GLY A 265 16.64 17.48 -17.55
N GLU A 266 15.38 17.11 -17.76
CA GLU A 266 14.21 17.96 -17.58
C GLU A 266 13.71 17.94 -16.13
N TYR A 267 14.56 18.34 -15.19
CA TYR A 267 14.29 18.25 -13.74
C TYR A 267 13.05 19.04 -13.32
N GLY A 268 12.81 20.23 -13.87
CA GLY A 268 11.63 21.05 -13.56
C GLY A 268 10.33 20.33 -13.89
N VAL A 269 10.27 19.71 -15.09
CA VAL A 269 9.12 18.92 -15.56
C VAL A 269 8.91 17.68 -14.67
N ALA A 270 10.00 16.97 -14.32
CA ALA A 270 9.95 15.80 -13.44
C ALA A 270 9.42 16.15 -12.04
N ILE A 271 9.89 17.26 -11.45
CA ILE A 271 9.45 17.75 -10.14
C ILE A 271 7.97 18.18 -10.20
N ALA A 272 7.57 18.90 -11.26
CA ALA A 272 6.18 19.31 -11.45
C ALA A 272 5.24 18.10 -11.54
N TYR A 273 5.64 17.06 -12.27
CA TYR A 273 4.85 15.84 -12.34
C TYR A 273 4.80 15.09 -11.00
N GLY A 274 5.91 15.06 -10.26
CA GLY A 274 5.96 14.52 -8.90
C GLY A 274 5.00 15.24 -7.94
N SER A 275 4.92 16.58 -8.01
CA SER A 275 4.00 17.39 -7.21
C SER A 275 2.53 17.06 -7.52
N ILE A 276 2.19 16.85 -8.80
CA ILE A 276 0.84 16.43 -9.23
C ILE A 276 0.51 15.04 -8.68
N LEU A 277 1.43 14.08 -8.76
CA LEU A 277 1.21 12.76 -8.18
C LEU A 277 0.95 12.82 -6.68
N ILE A 278 1.67 13.68 -5.94
CA ILE A 278 1.43 13.88 -4.50
C ILE A 278 0.02 14.40 -4.28
N VAL A 279 -0.43 15.42 -5.03
CA VAL A 279 -1.79 15.97 -4.91
C VAL A 279 -2.85 14.92 -5.25
N VAL A 280 -2.67 14.19 -6.35
CA VAL A 280 -3.60 13.12 -6.76
C VAL A 280 -3.69 12.03 -5.69
N MET A 281 -2.55 11.58 -5.14
CA MET A 281 -2.53 10.59 -4.08
C MET A 281 -3.23 11.07 -2.81
N LEU A 282 -2.96 12.30 -2.39
CA LEU A 282 -3.63 12.89 -1.22
C LEU A 282 -5.14 13.03 -1.46
N ALA A 283 -5.56 13.46 -2.63
CA ALA A 283 -6.97 13.56 -3.00
C ALA A 283 -7.68 12.19 -2.94
N ILE A 284 -7.02 11.15 -3.43
CA ILE A 284 -7.55 9.77 -3.41
C ILE A 284 -7.62 9.24 -1.98
N ILE A 285 -6.57 9.43 -1.17
CA ILE A 285 -6.56 9.02 0.25
C ILE A 285 -7.71 9.73 0.98
N PHE A 286 -7.86 11.04 0.77
CA PHE A 286 -8.92 11.82 1.39
C PHE A 286 -10.33 11.36 0.94
N LEU A 287 -10.48 11.05 -0.34
CA LEU A 287 -11.72 10.50 -0.89
C LEU A 287 -12.10 9.17 -0.21
N PHE A 288 -11.14 8.26 -0.08
CA PHE A 288 -11.36 6.98 0.59
C PHE A 288 -11.70 7.18 2.08
N ASP A 289 -11.01 8.08 2.76
CA ASP A 289 -11.24 8.34 4.19
C ASP A 289 -12.63 8.97 4.43
N TRP A 290 -13.05 9.86 3.53
CA TRP A 290 -14.39 10.44 3.54
C TRP A 290 -15.47 9.38 3.31
N LEU A 291 -15.32 8.52 2.31
CA LEU A 291 -16.26 7.41 2.03
C LEU A 291 -16.37 6.44 3.21
N ILE A 292 -15.25 6.17 3.91
CA ILE A 292 -15.24 5.31 5.10
C ILE A 292 -15.90 6.03 6.28
N GLY A 293 -15.66 7.33 6.46
CA GLY A 293 -16.20 8.16 7.51
C GLY A 293 -17.72 8.19 7.48
N GLU A 294 -18.31 8.42 6.31
CA GLU A 294 -19.76 8.39 6.13
C GLU A 294 -20.39 7.03 6.47
N ALA A 295 -19.72 5.94 6.09
CA ALA A 295 -20.19 4.59 6.41
C ALA A 295 -20.21 4.31 7.94
N ARG A 296 -19.34 4.95 8.73
CA ARG A 296 -19.33 4.87 10.19
C ARG A 296 -20.44 5.68 10.83
N ILE A 297 -20.65 6.90 10.35
CA ILE A 297 -21.69 7.83 10.89
C ILE A 297 -23.10 7.30 10.62
N SER A 298 -23.35 6.77 9.43
CA SER A 298 -24.64 6.19 9.06
C SER A 298 -25.04 5.02 9.97
N ARG A 299 -24.06 4.18 10.37
CA ARG A 299 -24.30 3.04 11.29
C ARG A 299 -24.55 3.48 12.73
N SER A 300 -23.86 4.54 13.19
CA SER A 300 -24.09 5.09 14.53
C SER A 300 -25.50 5.65 14.66
N LYS A 301 -26.01 6.33 13.61
CA LYS A 301 -27.38 6.85 13.58
C LYS A 301 -28.42 5.72 13.54
N ALA A 302 -28.22 4.67 12.75
CA ALA A 302 -29.14 3.54 12.68
C ALA A 302 -29.20 2.74 14.01
N LYS A 303 -28.08 2.67 14.76
CA LYS A 303 -28.03 2.01 16.06
C LYS A 303 -28.69 2.79 17.20
N ASN A 304 -28.79 4.11 17.05
CA ASN A 304 -29.46 4.98 18.04
C ASN A 304 -30.99 5.13 17.77
N GLN A 305 -31.49 4.60 16.65
CA GLN A 305 -32.90 4.62 16.27
C GLN A 305 -33.60 3.25 16.43
N ALA A 306 -32.85 2.19 16.76
CA ALA A 306 -33.33 0.86 17.06
C ALA A 306 -33.20 0.55 18.57
#